data_6ed0d508aad10233540c5b536cbd7aa6
#
_entry.id   6ed0d508aad10233540c5b536cbd7aa6
#
_cell.length_a   1.000
_cell.length_b   1.000
_cell.length_c   1.000
_cell.angle_alpha   90.00
_cell.angle_beta   90.00
_cell.angle_gamma   90.00
#
_symmetry.space_group_name_H-M   'P 1'
#
loop_
_entity.id
_entity.type
_entity.pdbx_description
1 polymer ?
#
loop_
_entity_poly.entity_id
_entity_poly.type
_entity_poly.pdbx_seq_one_letter_code
_entity_poly.pdbx_strand_id
1 'polypeptide(L)'
;IVLDNTYLTRASRSYVLETADRHGVPARCIWLDTPLAQAQVNLVERLLERGDEVICADNLFTGTKRNINQFRDHPRFEFIRHDVTFPLYVEVDQIYNLACPASPIHYQHDPVQTTKTSVHGAINMLGLAKRIKARIFQASTSEVYGDPQVHPQKEDYWGHVNPIGLRSCYDEGKRCAETLFFDYHRQHKVKIKVARIFNCYGPRLHPHD
;
A
#
# COMPACT_ATOMS: atom_id res chain seq x y z
N ILE A 1 15.75 8.55 8.86
CA ILE A 1 15.44 7.25 9.49
C ILE A 1 13.98 7.28 9.85
N VAL A 2 13.18 6.50 9.16
CA VAL A 2 11.78 6.26 9.52
C VAL A 2 11.78 4.99 10.36
N LEU A 3 11.62 5.14 11.67
CA LEU A 3 11.36 4.01 12.56
C LEU A 3 9.84 3.87 12.62
N ASP A 4 9.29 2.87 11.94
CA ASP A 4 7.92 2.45 12.16
C ASP A 4 7.93 1.31 13.18
N ASN A 5 7.44 1.61 14.35
CA ASN A 5 7.12 0.63 15.34
C ASN A 5 5.91 1.12 16.13
N THR A 6 4.98 0.24 16.41
CA THR A 6 3.82 0.51 17.28
C THR A 6 4.28 0.72 18.72
N TYR A 7 4.91 1.86 18.97
CA TYR A 7 5.31 2.25 20.33
C TYR A 7 4.08 2.72 21.11
N LEU A 8 3.28 1.76 21.57
CA LEU A 8 2.04 2.01 22.31
C LEU A 8 2.29 2.63 23.68
N THR A 9 3.48 2.49 24.25
CA THR A 9 3.80 3.00 25.59
C THR A 9 4.82 4.14 25.53
N ARG A 10 4.78 5.02 26.55
CA ARG A 10 5.77 6.09 26.73
C ARG A 10 7.19 5.52 26.85
N ALA A 11 7.36 4.37 27.53
CA ALA A 11 8.64 3.71 27.73
C ALA A 11 9.24 3.20 26.41
N SER A 12 8.44 2.61 25.52
CA SER A 12 8.91 2.16 24.21
C SER A 12 9.33 3.30 23.27
N ARG A 13 8.74 4.50 23.44
CA ARG A 13 9.12 5.71 22.70
C ARG A 13 10.40 6.36 23.23
N SER A 14 10.67 6.23 24.54
CA SER A 14 11.85 6.83 25.18
C SER A 14 13.14 6.34 24.54
N TYR A 15 13.23 5.03 24.25
CA TYR A 15 14.41 4.44 23.62
C TYR A 15 14.74 5.09 22.24
N VAL A 16 13.72 5.35 21.43
CA VAL A 16 13.90 5.98 20.11
C VAL A 16 14.34 7.42 20.25
N LEU A 17 13.72 8.17 21.17
CA LEU A 17 14.05 9.57 21.43
C LEU A 17 15.47 9.71 22.00
N GLU A 18 15.85 8.85 22.94
CA GLU A 18 17.20 8.82 23.53
C GLU A 18 18.26 8.43 22.48
N THR A 19 17.92 7.51 21.57
CA THR A 19 18.83 7.12 20.48
C THR A 19 19.01 8.25 19.48
N ALA A 20 17.94 8.96 19.12
CA ALA A 20 18.02 10.11 18.25
C ALA A 20 18.82 11.25 18.88
N ASP A 21 18.60 11.53 20.16
CA ASP A 21 19.34 12.55 20.92
C ASP A 21 20.83 12.20 21.00
N ARG A 22 21.15 10.94 21.30
CA ARG A 22 22.54 10.43 21.37
C ARG A 22 23.30 10.58 20.05
N HIS A 23 22.61 10.56 18.93
CA HIS A 23 23.18 10.74 17.60
C HIS A 23 22.99 12.15 17.03
N GLY A 24 22.48 13.11 17.82
CA GLY A 24 22.27 14.49 17.41
C GLY A 24 21.29 14.66 16.23
N VAL A 25 20.38 13.69 16.05
CA VAL A 25 19.40 13.69 14.96
C VAL A 25 18.05 14.17 15.50
N PRO A 26 17.41 15.21 14.92
CA PRO A 26 16.11 15.65 15.37
C PRO A 26 15.08 14.53 15.14
N ALA A 27 14.52 13.98 16.22
CA ALA A 27 13.42 13.04 16.16
C ALA A 27 12.10 13.80 15.95
N ARG A 28 11.44 13.58 14.83
CA ARG A 28 10.05 13.99 14.63
C ARG A 28 9.17 12.74 14.73
N CYS A 29 8.37 12.64 15.78
CA CYS A 29 7.29 11.67 15.85
C CYS A 29 6.11 12.26 15.05
N ILE A 30 5.86 11.71 13.86
CA ILE A 30 4.62 11.97 13.15
C ILE A 30 3.63 10.92 13.66
N TRP A 31 2.72 11.36 14.52
CA TRP A 31 1.63 10.52 14.98
C TRP A 31 0.59 10.43 13.87
N LEU A 32 0.59 9.32 13.15
CA LEU A 32 -0.50 9.00 12.24
C LEU A 32 -1.57 8.25 13.04
N ASP A 33 -2.46 8.98 13.66
CA ASP A 33 -3.64 8.44 14.36
C ASP A 33 -4.72 8.06 13.34
N THR A 34 -4.31 7.43 12.25
CA THR A 34 -5.22 7.11 11.16
C THR A 34 -5.07 5.64 10.76
N PRO A 35 -6.11 4.84 10.95
CA PRO A 35 -6.17 3.43 10.57
C PRO A 35 -6.08 3.20 9.06
N LEU A 36 -5.56 2.04 8.60
CA LEU A 36 -5.38 1.79 7.17
C LEU A 36 -6.71 1.77 6.39
N ALA A 37 -7.74 1.09 6.90
CA ALA A 37 -9.06 1.14 6.29
C ALA A 37 -9.70 2.53 6.43
N GLN A 38 -9.39 3.27 7.51
CA GLN A 38 -9.70 4.67 7.64
C GLN A 38 -8.79 5.51 6.71
N ALA A 39 -7.54 5.12 6.50
CA ALA A 39 -6.65 5.80 5.56
C ALA A 39 -7.14 5.66 4.11
N GLN A 40 -7.70 4.52 3.71
CA GLN A 40 -8.36 4.36 2.41
C GLN A 40 -9.62 5.20 2.32
N VAL A 41 -10.48 5.16 3.34
CA VAL A 41 -11.67 6.02 3.44
C VAL A 41 -11.26 7.49 3.50
N ASN A 42 -10.26 7.83 4.30
CA ASN A 42 -9.72 9.19 4.41
C ASN A 42 -9.06 9.65 3.11
N LEU A 43 -8.45 8.74 2.33
CA LEU A 43 -7.93 9.08 1.02
C LEU A 43 -9.07 9.48 0.08
N VAL A 44 -10.16 8.70 0.01
CA VAL A 44 -11.34 9.04 -0.80
C VAL A 44 -11.94 10.35 -0.33
N GLU A 45 -12.17 10.50 0.97
CA GLU A 45 -12.70 11.73 1.59
C GLU A 45 -11.81 12.93 1.25
N ARG A 46 -10.50 12.81 1.45
CA ARG A 46 -9.55 13.89 1.15
C ARG A 46 -9.49 14.28 -0.32
N LEU A 47 -9.62 13.30 -1.23
CA LEU A 47 -9.69 13.57 -2.66
C LEU A 47 -10.99 14.31 -3.02
N LEU A 48 -12.12 13.86 -2.46
CA LEU A 48 -13.42 14.52 -2.66
C LEU A 48 -13.46 15.95 -2.08
N GLU A 49 -12.89 16.16 -0.88
CA GLU A 49 -12.72 17.49 -0.27
C GLU A 49 -11.87 18.42 -1.13
N ARG A 50 -10.81 17.88 -1.74
CA ARG A 50 -9.94 18.63 -2.65
C ARG A 50 -10.65 19.03 -3.95
N GLY A 51 -11.81 18.43 -4.23
CA GLY A 51 -12.59 18.69 -5.43
C GLY A 51 -12.38 17.69 -6.56
N ASP A 52 -11.60 16.63 -6.33
CA ASP A 52 -11.38 15.60 -7.33
C ASP A 52 -12.64 14.74 -7.57
N GLU A 53 -12.73 14.17 -8.76
CA GLU A 53 -13.62 13.06 -9.07
C GLU A 53 -12.91 11.75 -8.72
N VAL A 54 -13.58 10.86 -8.00
CA VAL A 54 -12.99 9.64 -7.46
C VAL A 54 -13.69 8.41 -7.98
N ILE A 55 -12.95 7.55 -8.68
CA ILE A 55 -13.38 6.21 -9.06
C ILE A 55 -12.74 5.22 -8.07
N CYS A 56 -13.55 4.52 -7.29
CA CYS A 56 -13.12 3.44 -6.39
C CYS A 56 -13.37 2.10 -7.06
N ALA A 57 -12.31 1.39 -7.43
CA ALA A 57 -12.39 0.05 -8.02
C ALA A 57 -11.94 -1.01 -7.00
N ASP A 58 -12.82 -1.95 -6.65
CA ASP A 58 -12.57 -2.99 -5.64
C ASP A 58 -13.40 -4.24 -5.94
N ASN A 59 -12.84 -5.44 -5.75
CA ASN A 59 -13.56 -6.70 -5.90
C ASN A 59 -14.34 -7.12 -4.63
N LEU A 60 -14.12 -6.39 -3.52
CA LEU A 60 -14.70 -6.63 -2.20
C LEU A 60 -14.30 -7.99 -1.59
N PHE A 61 -13.09 -8.47 -1.86
CA PHE A 61 -12.58 -9.71 -1.29
C PHE A 61 -12.37 -9.59 0.23
N THR A 62 -11.67 -8.54 0.68
CA THR A 62 -11.49 -8.22 2.11
C THR A 62 -12.28 -6.99 2.53
N GLY A 63 -12.61 -6.11 1.59
CA GLY A 63 -13.38 -4.90 1.82
C GLY A 63 -14.88 -5.14 1.87
N THR A 64 -15.61 -4.17 2.39
CA THR A 64 -17.06 -4.15 2.41
C THR A 64 -17.63 -2.85 1.86
N LYS A 65 -18.81 -2.93 1.21
CA LYS A 65 -19.53 -1.71 0.77
C LYS A 65 -19.83 -0.75 1.91
N ARG A 66 -19.92 -1.25 3.16
CA ARG A 66 -20.17 -0.45 4.34
C ARG A 66 -19.14 0.68 4.50
N ASN A 67 -17.89 0.43 4.11
CA ASN A 67 -16.81 1.41 4.23
C ASN A 67 -16.97 2.62 3.31
N ILE A 68 -17.66 2.44 2.17
CA ILE A 68 -17.86 3.47 1.14
C ILE A 68 -19.29 4.00 1.08
N ASN A 69 -20.23 3.45 1.87
CA ASN A 69 -21.64 3.87 1.84
C ASN A 69 -21.83 5.37 2.05
N GLN A 70 -20.98 6.00 2.85
CA GLN A 70 -21.03 7.44 3.11
C GLN A 70 -20.76 8.31 1.86
N PHE A 71 -20.15 7.74 0.83
CA PHE A 71 -19.85 8.44 -0.43
C PHE A 71 -20.81 8.10 -1.57
N ARG A 72 -21.71 7.13 -1.35
CA ARG A 72 -22.55 6.56 -2.41
C ARG A 72 -23.33 7.59 -3.23
N ASP A 73 -23.87 8.59 -2.52
CA ASP A 73 -24.69 9.63 -3.15
C ASP A 73 -23.89 10.91 -3.46
N HIS A 74 -22.57 10.86 -3.32
CA HIS A 74 -21.70 11.99 -3.61
C HIS A 74 -21.52 12.14 -5.14
N PRO A 75 -21.78 13.33 -5.73
CA PRO A 75 -21.83 13.49 -7.19
C PRO A 75 -20.49 13.26 -7.91
N ARG A 76 -19.38 13.29 -7.19
CA ARG A 76 -18.01 13.06 -7.72
C ARG A 76 -17.41 11.73 -7.26
N PHE A 77 -18.23 10.79 -6.81
CA PHE A 77 -17.79 9.47 -6.38
C PHE A 77 -18.47 8.39 -7.22
N GLU A 78 -17.67 7.47 -7.74
CA GLU A 78 -18.14 6.28 -8.45
C GLU A 78 -17.51 5.03 -7.86
N PHE A 79 -18.29 3.97 -7.69
CA PHE A 79 -17.81 2.66 -7.29
C PHE A 79 -17.96 1.66 -8.43
N ILE A 80 -16.85 1.03 -8.81
CA ILE A 80 -16.80 -0.04 -9.83
C ILE A 80 -16.38 -1.33 -9.13
N ARG A 81 -17.23 -2.35 -9.19
CA ARG A 81 -16.82 -3.69 -8.74
C ARG A 81 -15.90 -4.31 -9.79
N HIS A 82 -14.62 -4.38 -9.49
CA HIS A 82 -13.60 -4.81 -10.44
C HIS A 82 -12.47 -5.58 -9.74
N ASP A 83 -11.94 -6.61 -10.39
CA ASP A 83 -10.72 -7.30 -9.99
C ASP A 83 -9.55 -6.77 -10.82
N VAL A 84 -8.54 -6.23 -10.15
CA VAL A 84 -7.36 -5.62 -10.80
C VAL A 84 -6.50 -6.60 -11.60
N THR A 85 -6.72 -7.91 -11.42
CA THR A 85 -6.07 -8.94 -12.27
C THR A 85 -6.55 -8.91 -13.72
N PHE A 86 -7.64 -8.18 -13.99
CA PHE A 86 -8.14 -7.88 -15.32
C PHE A 86 -7.90 -6.42 -15.70
N PRO A 87 -7.74 -6.11 -17.00
CA PRO A 87 -7.59 -4.73 -17.46
C PRO A 87 -8.78 -3.85 -17.09
N LEU A 88 -8.49 -2.63 -16.63
CA LEU A 88 -9.48 -1.59 -16.37
C LEU A 88 -9.31 -0.47 -17.40
N TYR A 89 -10.43 0.02 -17.96
CA TYR A 89 -10.44 1.08 -18.95
C TYR A 89 -11.21 2.30 -18.41
N VAL A 90 -10.46 3.23 -17.85
CA VAL A 90 -10.95 4.50 -17.32
C VAL A 90 -10.00 5.61 -17.74
N GLU A 91 -10.45 6.87 -17.67
CA GLU A 91 -9.63 8.05 -17.89
C GLU A 91 -9.47 8.80 -16.57
N VAL A 92 -8.26 8.83 -16.04
CA VAL A 92 -7.93 9.46 -14.74
C VAL A 92 -6.52 10.08 -14.79
N ASP A 93 -6.27 11.08 -13.96
CA ASP A 93 -4.95 11.74 -13.86
C ASP A 93 -4.03 11.06 -12.86
N GLN A 94 -4.60 10.35 -11.87
CA GLN A 94 -3.88 9.71 -10.78
C GLN A 94 -4.47 8.34 -10.48
N ILE A 95 -3.58 7.38 -10.20
CA ILE A 95 -3.95 6.03 -9.79
C ILE A 95 -3.30 5.74 -8.44
N TYR A 96 -4.09 5.26 -7.49
CA TYR A 96 -3.62 4.74 -6.20
C TYR A 96 -3.83 3.23 -6.20
N ASN A 97 -2.77 2.48 -6.48
CA ASN A 97 -2.82 1.01 -6.45
C ASN A 97 -2.60 0.52 -5.01
N LEU A 98 -3.70 0.28 -4.32
CA LEU A 98 -3.75 -0.23 -2.96
C LEU A 98 -4.23 -1.69 -2.90
N ALA A 99 -4.60 -2.25 -4.05
CA ALA A 99 -5.23 -3.55 -4.15
C ALA A 99 -4.23 -4.68 -3.86
N CYS A 100 -4.40 -5.34 -2.74
CA CYS A 100 -3.84 -6.66 -2.41
C CYS A 100 -4.36 -7.08 -1.03
N PRO A 101 -4.69 -8.35 -0.78
CA PRO A 101 -4.85 -8.85 0.58
C PRO A 101 -3.54 -8.66 1.35
N ALA A 102 -3.59 -8.03 2.52
CA ALA A 102 -2.39 -7.66 3.29
C ALA A 102 -2.21 -8.48 4.57
N SER A 103 -3.27 -9.12 5.07
CA SER A 103 -3.22 -9.97 6.25
C SER A 103 -2.86 -11.42 5.89
N PRO A 104 -2.02 -12.11 6.71
CA PRO A 104 -1.67 -13.52 6.51
C PRO A 104 -2.86 -14.44 6.31
N ILE A 105 -3.91 -14.26 7.09
CA ILE A 105 -5.13 -15.08 6.99
C ILE A 105 -5.81 -14.93 5.61
N HIS A 106 -5.71 -13.77 5.00
CA HIS A 106 -6.32 -13.49 3.70
C HIS A 106 -5.41 -13.86 2.54
N TYR A 107 -4.13 -13.46 2.55
CA TYR A 107 -3.24 -13.74 1.43
C TYR A 107 -2.81 -15.21 1.35
N GLN A 108 -2.84 -15.95 2.47
CA GLN A 108 -2.56 -17.40 2.50
C GLN A 108 -3.79 -18.24 2.17
N HIS A 109 -5.00 -17.68 2.21
CA HIS A 109 -6.23 -18.39 1.83
C HIS A 109 -6.23 -18.74 0.34
N ASP A 110 -5.83 -17.81 -0.52
CA ASP A 110 -5.61 -18.05 -1.94
C ASP A 110 -4.28 -17.42 -2.39
N PRO A 111 -3.16 -18.13 -2.17
CA PRO A 111 -1.83 -17.58 -2.46
C PRO A 111 -1.60 -17.32 -3.94
N VAL A 112 -2.22 -18.10 -4.83
CA VAL A 112 -2.11 -17.89 -6.28
C VAL A 112 -2.82 -16.60 -6.69
N GLN A 113 -4.03 -16.37 -6.18
CA GLN A 113 -4.76 -15.12 -6.44
C GLN A 113 -4.04 -13.92 -5.83
N THR A 114 -3.45 -14.06 -4.66
CA THR A 114 -2.63 -13.00 -4.03
C THR A 114 -1.46 -12.60 -4.91
N THR A 115 -0.71 -13.58 -5.42
CA THR A 115 0.40 -13.33 -6.37
C THR A 115 -0.11 -12.66 -7.64
N LYS A 116 -1.22 -13.16 -8.23
CA LYS A 116 -1.85 -12.53 -9.40
C LYS A 116 -2.27 -11.09 -9.12
N THR A 117 -2.88 -10.81 -7.98
CA THR A 117 -3.31 -9.45 -7.62
C THR A 117 -2.11 -8.50 -7.56
N SER A 118 -1.00 -8.93 -6.95
CA SER A 118 0.22 -8.12 -6.88
C SER A 118 0.87 -7.92 -8.25
N VAL A 119 1.02 -8.98 -9.03
CA VAL A 119 1.79 -8.94 -10.30
C VAL A 119 0.93 -8.48 -11.47
N HIS A 120 -0.19 -9.18 -11.77
CA HIS A 120 -1.07 -8.79 -12.88
C HIS A 120 -1.75 -7.45 -12.58
N GLY A 121 -2.15 -7.21 -11.32
CA GLY A 121 -2.69 -5.93 -10.90
C GLY A 121 -1.70 -4.78 -11.17
N ALA A 122 -0.41 -4.95 -10.82
CA ALA A 122 0.62 -3.97 -11.13
C ALA A 122 0.77 -3.76 -12.64
N ILE A 123 0.83 -4.84 -13.44
CA ILE A 123 0.94 -4.77 -14.91
C ILE A 123 -0.24 -3.99 -15.50
N ASN A 124 -1.46 -4.32 -15.10
CA ASN A 124 -2.68 -3.70 -15.61
C ASN A 124 -2.75 -2.21 -15.25
N MET A 125 -2.45 -1.86 -13.98
CA MET A 125 -2.48 -0.47 -13.52
C MET A 125 -1.35 0.36 -14.13
N LEU A 126 -0.16 -0.20 -14.31
CA LEU A 126 0.95 0.44 -15.02
C LEU A 126 0.67 0.61 -16.53
N GLY A 127 0.04 -0.40 -17.14
CA GLY A 127 -0.44 -0.32 -18.52
C GLY A 127 -1.47 0.79 -18.71
N LEU A 128 -2.43 0.88 -17.80
CA LEU A 128 -3.40 1.98 -17.74
C LEU A 128 -2.69 3.32 -17.58
N ALA A 129 -1.83 3.46 -16.56
CA ALA A 129 -1.08 4.70 -16.29
C ALA A 129 -0.26 5.15 -17.50
N LYS A 130 0.40 4.21 -18.21
CA LYS A 130 1.13 4.48 -19.46
C LYS A 130 0.21 5.00 -20.56
N ARG A 131 -0.93 4.34 -20.77
CA ARG A 131 -1.89 4.67 -21.82
C ARG A 131 -2.44 6.10 -21.67
N ILE A 132 -2.89 6.43 -20.45
CA ILE A 132 -3.54 7.73 -20.16
C ILE A 132 -2.57 8.80 -19.62
N LYS A 133 -1.27 8.48 -19.51
CA LYS A 133 -0.23 9.37 -18.96
C LYS A 133 -0.45 9.79 -17.51
N ALA A 134 -1.18 9.00 -16.74
CA ALA A 134 -1.46 9.24 -15.33
C ALA A 134 -0.21 9.07 -14.45
N ARG A 135 -0.22 9.71 -13.29
CA ARG A 135 0.68 9.38 -12.18
C ARG A 135 0.14 8.16 -11.44
N ILE A 136 1.03 7.29 -10.97
CA ILE A 136 0.62 6.11 -10.23
C ILE A 136 1.39 5.96 -8.92
N PHE A 137 0.66 5.68 -7.85
CA PHE A 137 1.18 5.33 -6.54
C PHE A 137 1.01 3.83 -6.30
N GLN A 138 2.04 3.17 -5.75
CA GLN A 138 2.02 1.78 -5.32
C GLN A 138 2.12 1.69 -3.81
N ALA A 139 1.15 1.06 -3.18
CA ALA A 139 1.29 0.58 -1.81
C ALA A 139 2.13 -0.70 -1.81
N SER A 140 3.41 -0.55 -1.48
CA SER A 140 4.31 -1.65 -1.16
C SER A 140 4.30 -1.92 0.36
N THR A 141 5.24 -2.68 0.87
CA THR A 141 5.23 -3.17 2.24
C THR A 141 6.65 -3.32 2.79
N SER A 142 6.78 -3.34 4.12
CA SER A 142 8.02 -3.75 4.79
C SER A 142 8.43 -5.19 4.50
N GLU A 143 7.47 -6.03 4.09
CA GLU A 143 7.71 -7.45 3.80
C GLU A 143 8.62 -7.67 2.57
N VAL A 144 8.87 -6.63 1.77
CA VAL A 144 9.90 -6.67 0.70
C VAL A 144 11.31 -6.87 1.26
N TYR A 145 11.51 -6.61 2.55
CA TYR A 145 12.78 -6.87 3.25
C TYR A 145 12.89 -8.29 3.80
N GLY A 146 11.77 -9.03 3.89
CA GLY A 146 11.72 -10.40 4.39
C GLY A 146 12.11 -10.52 5.87
N ASP A 147 13.05 -11.42 6.17
CA ASP A 147 13.70 -11.55 7.48
C ASP A 147 14.99 -10.70 7.50
N PRO A 148 14.91 -9.42 7.88
CA PRO A 148 15.98 -8.48 7.62
C PRO A 148 17.17 -8.70 8.56
N GLN A 149 18.36 -8.70 7.99
CA GLN A 149 19.62 -8.79 8.72
C GLN A 149 20.19 -7.42 9.10
N VAL A 150 19.55 -6.33 8.60
CA VAL A 150 19.97 -4.93 8.83
C VAL A 150 18.84 -4.18 9.51
N HIS A 151 19.15 -3.53 10.63
CA HIS A 151 18.24 -2.70 11.40
C HIS A 151 18.86 -1.34 11.74
N PRO A 152 18.15 -0.21 11.54
CA PRO A 152 16.89 -0.09 10.80
C PRO A 152 17.11 -0.35 9.30
N GLN A 153 16.07 -0.85 8.62
CA GLN A 153 16.12 -1.08 7.19
C GLN A 153 16.17 0.26 6.43
N LYS A 154 17.16 0.39 5.54
CA LYS A 154 17.28 1.52 4.63
C LYS A 154 16.58 1.20 3.31
N GLU A 155 16.19 2.23 2.56
CA GLU A 155 15.51 2.05 1.27
C GLU A 155 16.36 1.32 0.22
N ASP A 156 17.68 1.41 0.31
CA ASP A 156 18.66 0.73 -0.56
C ASP A 156 18.97 -0.71 -0.12
N TYR A 157 18.46 -1.15 1.03
CA TYR A 157 18.63 -2.52 1.48
C TYR A 157 17.74 -3.49 0.66
N TRP A 158 18.34 -4.52 0.09
CA TRP A 158 17.64 -5.46 -0.82
C TRP A 158 16.76 -6.48 -0.10
N GLY A 159 16.96 -6.66 1.19
CA GLY A 159 16.20 -7.60 2.00
C GLY A 159 16.74 -9.03 1.94
N HIS A 160 16.06 -9.90 2.70
CA HIS A 160 16.34 -11.33 2.81
C HIS A 160 15.01 -12.09 2.82
N VAL A 161 14.44 -12.31 1.62
CA VAL A 161 13.12 -12.92 1.42
C VAL A 161 13.27 -14.40 1.07
N ASN A 162 12.45 -15.25 1.70
CA ASN A 162 12.32 -16.65 1.31
C ASN A 162 11.39 -16.77 0.09
N PRO A 163 11.89 -17.19 -1.10
CA PRO A 163 11.08 -17.19 -2.33
C PRO A 163 10.04 -18.33 -2.40
N ILE A 164 10.10 -19.31 -1.51
CA ILE A 164 9.26 -20.51 -1.51
C ILE A 164 8.51 -20.74 -0.19
N GLY A 165 8.55 -19.78 0.73
CA GLY A 165 7.85 -19.87 2.01
C GLY A 165 6.34 -19.60 1.88
N LEU A 166 5.60 -19.86 2.95
CA LEU A 166 4.15 -19.67 2.99
C LEU A 166 3.71 -18.20 2.75
N ARG A 167 4.60 -17.24 3.00
CA ARG A 167 4.36 -15.81 2.80
C ARG A 167 4.81 -15.30 1.43
N SER A 168 5.54 -16.11 0.65
CA SER A 168 6.18 -15.70 -0.59
C SER A 168 5.19 -15.18 -1.63
N CYS A 169 3.94 -15.65 -1.62
CA CYS A 169 2.87 -15.15 -2.47
C CYS A 169 2.64 -13.64 -2.30
N TYR A 170 2.79 -13.13 -1.08
CA TYR A 170 2.69 -11.72 -0.76
C TYR A 170 4.03 -11.01 -0.92
N ASP A 171 5.08 -11.51 -0.26
CA ASP A 171 6.40 -10.88 -0.18
C ASP A 171 7.00 -10.73 -1.59
N GLU A 172 7.13 -11.82 -2.34
CA GLU A 172 7.66 -11.79 -3.71
C GLU A 172 6.70 -11.13 -4.70
N GLY A 173 5.39 -11.25 -4.48
CA GLY A 173 4.40 -10.53 -5.27
C GLY A 173 4.60 -9.00 -5.19
N LYS A 174 4.83 -8.46 -3.99
CA LYS A 174 5.10 -7.04 -3.76
C LYS A 174 6.48 -6.62 -4.28
N ARG A 175 7.51 -7.47 -4.13
CA ARG A 175 8.83 -7.23 -4.72
C ARG A 175 8.78 -7.16 -6.24
N CYS A 176 8.08 -8.09 -6.87
CA CYS A 176 7.85 -8.08 -8.31
C CYS A 176 7.10 -6.82 -8.77
N ALA A 177 6.08 -6.40 -8.01
CA ALA A 177 5.37 -5.15 -8.29
C ALA A 177 6.31 -3.94 -8.25
N GLU A 178 7.20 -3.81 -7.24
CA GLU A 178 8.20 -2.74 -7.21
C GLU A 178 9.10 -2.79 -8.45
N THR A 179 9.62 -3.96 -8.82
CA THR A 179 10.44 -4.14 -10.03
C THR A 179 9.72 -3.59 -11.26
N LEU A 180 8.46 -4.00 -11.47
CA LEU A 180 7.63 -3.55 -12.58
C LEU A 180 7.44 -2.03 -12.59
N PHE A 181 7.18 -1.42 -11.41
CA PHE A 181 7.02 0.03 -11.30
C PHE A 181 8.28 0.77 -11.75
N PHE A 182 9.45 0.35 -11.27
CA PHE A 182 10.72 0.97 -11.64
C PHE A 182 11.08 0.72 -13.10
N ASP A 183 10.75 -0.46 -13.68
CA ASP A 183 10.98 -0.75 -15.08
C ASP A 183 10.08 0.07 -16.00
N TYR A 184 8.79 0.21 -15.68
CA TYR A 184 7.90 1.10 -16.41
C TYR A 184 8.36 2.57 -16.33
N HIS A 185 8.90 2.98 -15.20
CA HIS A 185 9.49 4.32 -15.08
C HIS A 185 10.73 4.46 -15.97
N ARG A 186 11.68 3.51 -15.90
CA ARG A 186 12.92 3.55 -16.70
C ARG A 186 12.63 3.53 -18.19
N GLN A 187 11.79 2.60 -18.62
CA GLN A 187 11.53 2.35 -20.04
C GLN A 187 10.50 3.31 -20.65
N HIS A 188 9.43 3.60 -19.92
CA HIS A 188 8.27 4.32 -20.47
C HIS A 188 8.05 5.68 -19.83
N LYS A 189 8.89 6.09 -18.88
CA LYS A 189 8.81 7.37 -18.17
C LYS A 189 7.48 7.56 -17.43
N VAL A 190 6.81 6.48 -17.03
CA VAL A 190 5.62 6.54 -16.17
C VAL A 190 6.00 7.24 -14.87
N LYS A 191 5.18 8.17 -14.42
CA LYS A 191 5.40 8.90 -13.17
C LYS A 191 4.93 8.06 -12.00
N ILE A 192 5.87 7.40 -11.32
CA ILE A 192 5.59 6.49 -10.21
C ILE A 192 5.87 7.14 -8.86
N LYS A 193 5.19 6.64 -7.81
CA LYS A 193 5.58 6.72 -6.41
C LYS A 193 5.37 5.35 -5.77
N VAL A 194 6.33 4.90 -4.97
CA VAL A 194 6.26 3.63 -4.24
C VAL A 194 6.47 3.93 -2.76
N ALA A 195 5.59 3.44 -1.91
CA ALA A 195 5.76 3.53 -0.46
C ALA A 195 5.78 2.13 0.15
N ARG A 196 6.86 1.80 0.85
CA ARG A 196 6.96 0.60 1.67
C ARG A 196 6.29 0.88 3.00
N ILE A 197 5.03 0.43 3.10
CA ILE A 197 4.19 0.64 4.27
C ILE A 197 4.52 -0.47 5.27
N PHE A 198 4.84 -0.06 6.50
CA PHE A 198 5.06 -0.97 7.61
C PHE A 198 3.73 -1.33 8.29
N ASN A 199 3.76 -1.76 9.55
CA ASN A 199 2.55 -2.15 10.25
C ASN A 199 1.58 -0.96 10.37
N CYS A 200 0.34 -1.20 10.01
CA CYS A 200 -0.74 -0.24 10.15
C CYS A 200 -1.71 -0.71 11.25
N TYR A 201 -2.39 0.21 11.88
CA TYR A 201 -3.41 -0.09 12.87
C TYR A 201 -4.51 0.96 12.83
N GLY A 202 -5.70 0.58 13.31
CA GLY A 202 -6.76 1.56 13.51
C GLY A 202 -8.19 1.05 13.31
N PRO A 203 -9.22 1.96 13.44
CA PRO A 203 -10.62 1.61 13.24
C PRO A 203 -10.87 1.03 11.84
N ARG A 204 -11.78 0.06 11.73
CA ARG A 204 -12.16 -0.66 10.51
C ARG A 204 -11.09 -1.60 9.94
N LEU A 205 -9.93 -1.72 10.60
CA LEU A 205 -9.02 -2.82 10.30
C LEU A 205 -9.71 -4.14 10.70
N HIS A 206 -9.45 -5.18 9.92
CA HIS A 206 -9.97 -6.50 10.28
C HIS A 206 -9.33 -6.95 11.61
N PRO A 207 -10.08 -7.58 12.56
CA PRO A 207 -9.54 -7.94 13.88
C PRO A 207 -8.29 -8.84 13.84
N HIS A 208 -8.00 -9.44 12.70
CA HIS A 208 -6.85 -10.32 12.47
C HIS A 208 -5.81 -9.76 11.48
N ASP A 209 -5.93 -8.47 11.15
CA ASP A 209 -4.92 -7.76 10.33
C ASP A 209 -3.80 -7.19 11.18
#